data_ac4ffcd7ce898492f3d26187b8afcf91
#
_entry.id   ac4ffcd7ce898492f3d26187b8afcf91
#
_cell.length_a   1.000
_cell.length_b   1.000
_cell.length_c   1.000
_cell.angle_alpha   90.00
_cell.angle_beta   90.00
_cell.angle_gamma   90.00
#
_symmetry.space_group_name_H-M   'P 1'
#
loop_
_entity.id
_entity.type
_entity.pdbx_description
1 polymer ?
#
loop_
_entity_poly.entity_id
_entity_poly.type
_entity_poly.pdbx_seq_one_letter_code
_entity_poly.pdbx_strand_id
1 'polypeptide(L)'
;MRESLRLKQEYEKENNFKYDLVIRTRFDIGLETAIQPEHYDLKQGVYSPDVCGNPAVISDWFNFSDSKTIDLYGEIYDNIVEYHKKGVMITSGEEIITHMLNTKNISIKKIKSELFLLRDRAIHSNLSSYWKYAN
;
A
#
# COMPACT_ATOMS: atom_id res chain seq x y z
N MET A 1 -6.39 -9.40 2.14
CA MET A 1 -4.94 -9.17 1.96
C MET A 1 -4.12 -10.46 1.96
N ARG A 2 -4.16 -11.30 3.01
CA ARG A 2 -3.39 -12.56 3.06
C ARG A 2 -3.62 -13.46 1.83
N GLU A 3 -4.89 -13.68 1.48
CA GLU A 3 -5.26 -14.53 0.34
C GLU A 3 -4.78 -13.97 -1.01
N SER A 4 -4.89 -12.67 -1.23
CA SER A 4 -4.37 -12.03 -2.45
C SER A 4 -2.87 -12.21 -2.60
N LEU A 5 -2.11 -12.11 -1.49
CA LEU A 5 -0.67 -12.33 -1.49
C LEU A 5 -0.32 -13.81 -1.76
N ARG A 6 -1.09 -14.74 -1.18
CA ARG A 6 -0.93 -16.18 -1.45
C ARG A 6 -1.09 -16.49 -2.94
N LEU A 7 -2.18 -16.00 -3.55
CA LEU A 7 -2.42 -16.20 -4.98
C LEU A 7 -1.32 -15.59 -5.85
N LYS A 8 -0.83 -14.40 -5.49
CA LYS A 8 0.31 -13.77 -6.18
C LYS A 8 1.56 -14.66 -6.10
N GLN A 9 1.90 -15.14 -4.90
CA GLN A 9 3.08 -15.97 -4.68
C GLN A 9 2.98 -17.31 -5.41
N GLU A 10 1.81 -17.92 -5.44
CA GLU A 10 1.56 -19.15 -6.20
C GLU A 10 1.78 -18.94 -7.69
N TYR A 11 1.19 -17.86 -8.25
CA TYR A 11 1.33 -17.52 -9.65
C TYR A 11 2.80 -17.24 -10.04
N GLU A 12 3.54 -16.51 -9.21
CA GLU A 12 4.98 -16.28 -9.41
C GLU A 12 5.77 -17.60 -9.43
N LYS A 13 5.44 -18.50 -8.50
CA LYS A 13 6.11 -19.80 -8.38
C LYS A 13 5.79 -20.71 -9.58
N GLU A 14 4.53 -20.80 -9.98
CA GLU A 14 4.09 -21.62 -11.11
C GLU A 14 4.72 -21.19 -12.44
N ASN A 15 4.93 -19.88 -12.60
CA ASN A 15 5.45 -19.30 -13.84
C ASN A 15 6.95 -18.95 -13.75
N ASN A 16 7.63 -19.29 -12.65
CA ASN A 16 9.07 -19.09 -12.42
C ASN A 16 9.54 -17.64 -12.67
N PHE A 17 8.82 -16.66 -12.13
CA PHE A 17 9.21 -15.24 -12.15
C PHE A 17 8.86 -14.53 -10.84
N LYS A 18 9.23 -13.27 -10.74
CA LYS A 18 8.80 -12.33 -9.69
C LYS A 18 8.32 -11.04 -10.34
N TYR A 19 7.25 -10.46 -9.79
CA TYR A 19 6.83 -9.12 -10.20
C TYR A 19 7.87 -8.09 -9.78
N ASP A 20 8.26 -7.20 -10.69
CA ASP A 20 9.14 -6.08 -10.38
C ASP A 20 8.42 -5.03 -9.52
N LEU A 21 7.13 -4.87 -9.77
CA LEU A 21 6.26 -3.93 -9.07
C LEU A 21 5.01 -4.65 -8.57
N VAL A 22 4.70 -4.47 -7.29
CA VAL A 22 3.41 -4.86 -6.69
C VAL A 22 2.77 -3.65 -6.04
N ILE A 23 1.54 -3.35 -6.44
CA ILE A 23 0.73 -2.26 -5.90
C ILE A 23 -0.32 -2.86 -4.96
N ARG A 24 -0.31 -2.38 -3.73
CA ARG A 24 -1.39 -2.64 -2.78
C ARG A 24 -2.30 -1.43 -2.73
N THR A 25 -3.57 -1.64 -3.06
CA THR A 25 -4.55 -0.56 -3.13
C THR A 25 -5.92 -1.02 -2.67
N ARG A 26 -6.74 -0.07 -2.21
CA ARG A 26 -8.20 -0.26 -2.09
C ARG A 26 -8.84 0.06 -3.44
N PHE A 27 -9.97 -0.56 -3.72
CA PHE A 27 -10.71 -0.34 -4.98
C PHE A 27 -11.56 0.95 -4.97
N ASP A 28 -11.76 1.57 -3.79
CA ASP A 28 -12.58 2.78 -3.59
C ASP A 28 -11.75 4.07 -3.47
N ILE A 29 -10.52 4.07 -3.97
CA ILE A 29 -9.67 5.26 -4.00
C ILE A 29 -9.34 5.68 -5.42
N GLY A 30 -9.03 6.97 -5.57
CA GLY A 30 -8.39 7.55 -6.74
C GLY A 30 -7.06 8.19 -6.37
N LEU A 31 -6.17 8.27 -7.35
CA LEU A 31 -4.93 9.01 -7.30
C LEU A 31 -5.09 10.28 -8.11
N GLU A 32 -4.64 11.41 -7.58
CA GLU A 32 -4.64 12.67 -8.34
C GLU A 32 -3.65 12.63 -9.51
N THR A 33 -2.50 12.01 -9.27
CA THR A 33 -1.42 11.90 -10.28
C THR A 33 -1.09 10.44 -10.53
N ALA A 34 -0.96 10.06 -11.79
CA ALA A 34 -0.55 8.72 -12.17
C ALA A 34 0.86 8.39 -11.65
N ILE A 35 1.01 7.18 -11.15
CA ILE A 35 2.32 6.66 -10.72
C ILE A 35 3.10 6.22 -11.95
N GLN A 36 4.34 6.69 -12.04
CA GLN A 36 5.32 6.28 -13.05
C GLN A 36 6.39 5.42 -12.36
N PRO A 37 6.24 4.09 -12.37
CA PRO A 37 7.08 3.20 -11.56
C PRO A 37 8.58 3.30 -11.85
N GLU A 38 8.95 3.67 -13.07
CA GLU A 38 10.32 3.88 -13.52
C GLU A 38 11.07 5.00 -12.79
N HIS A 39 10.34 5.88 -12.10
CA HIS A 39 10.93 6.95 -11.29
C HIS A 39 11.29 6.48 -9.86
N TYR A 40 11.03 5.23 -9.51
CA TYR A 40 11.21 4.72 -8.16
C TYR A 40 12.16 3.53 -8.13
N ASP A 41 13.14 3.56 -7.23
CA ASP A 41 13.94 2.38 -6.91
C ASP A 41 13.20 1.50 -5.91
N LEU A 42 12.44 0.55 -6.42
CA LEU A 42 11.53 -0.31 -5.65
C LEU A 42 12.24 -1.19 -4.60
N LYS A 43 13.56 -1.37 -4.74
CA LYS A 43 14.37 -2.15 -3.77
C LYS A 43 14.76 -1.34 -2.53
N GLN A 44 14.57 -0.02 -2.56
CA GLN A 44 14.94 0.86 -1.45
C GLN A 44 13.87 1.01 -0.37
N GLY A 45 12.68 0.40 -0.53
CA GLY A 45 11.62 0.47 0.46
C GLY A 45 10.22 0.47 -0.12
N VAL A 46 9.26 0.84 0.71
CA VAL A 46 7.85 0.95 0.33
C VAL A 46 7.48 2.40 0.07
N TYR A 47 6.84 2.63 -1.06
CA TYR A 47 6.39 3.95 -1.48
C TYR A 47 4.90 4.13 -1.14
N SER A 48 4.56 5.28 -0.59
CA SER A 48 3.22 5.58 -0.11
C SER A 48 2.93 7.08 -0.18
N PRO A 49 1.72 7.50 -0.53
CA PRO A 49 1.30 8.89 -0.37
C PRO A 49 1.31 9.31 1.10
N ASP A 50 1.42 10.61 1.32
CA ASP A 50 1.22 11.19 2.65
C ASP A 50 -0.27 11.45 2.87
N VAL A 51 -0.92 10.62 3.67
CA VAL A 51 -2.36 10.78 4.00
C VAL A 51 -2.62 11.28 5.40
N CYS A 52 -1.59 11.27 6.28
CA CYS A 52 -1.75 11.60 7.70
C CYS A 52 -0.92 12.80 8.12
N GLY A 53 -0.21 13.48 7.21
CA GLY A 53 0.75 14.54 7.54
C GLY A 53 1.96 14.05 8.35
N ASN A 54 2.10 12.74 8.53
CA ASN A 54 3.22 12.11 9.22
C ASN A 54 4.07 11.28 8.24
N PRO A 55 5.26 11.76 7.88
CA PRO A 55 6.10 11.08 6.89
C PRO A 55 6.63 9.71 7.36
N ALA A 56 6.61 9.45 8.66
CA ALA A 56 7.07 8.17 9.21
C ALA A 56 6.02 7.06 9.15
N VAL A 57 4.76 7.40 8.83
CA VAL A 57 3.64 6.44 8.80
C VAL A 57 3.24 6.13 7.37
N ILE A 58 3.05 4.85 7.06
CA ILE A 58 2.60 4.43 5.74
C ILE A 58 1.08 4.58 5.60
N SER A 59 0.61 4.85 4.39
CA SER A 59 -0.81 4.72 4.08
C SER A 59 -1.22 3.25 4.03
N ASP A 60 -2.29 2.88 4.72
CA ASP A 60 -2.92 1.56 4.56
C ASP A 60 -3.85 1.48 3.34
N TRP A 61 -4.11 2.61 2.65
CA TRP A 61 -4.99 2.67 1.48
C TRP A 61 -4.27 2.36 0.17
N PHE A 62 -3.04 2.86 0.04
CA PHE A 62 -2.24 2.71 -1.17
C PHE A 62 -0.75 2.68 -0.84
N ASN A 63 -0.06 1.68 -1.35
CA ASN A 63 1.39 1.62 -1.32
C ASN A 63 1.90 0.63 -2.37
N PHE A 64 3.17 0.76 -2.73
CA PHE A 64 3.80 -0.13 -3.69
C PHE A 64 5.29 -0.34 -3.39
N SER A 65 5.80 -1.48 -3.84
CA SER A 65 7.21 -1.86 -3.74
C SER A 65 7.51 -3.03 -4.67
N ASP A 66 8.68 -3.63 -4.53
CA ASP A 66 8.97 -4.91 -5.16
C ASP A 66 8.14 -6.06 -4.56
N SER A 67 8.09 -7.18 -5.26
CA SER A 67 7.33 -8.36 -4.85
C SER A 67 7.74 -8.87 -3.47
N LYS A 68 9.05 -8.96 -3.20
CA LYS A 68 9.58 -9.48 -1.94
C LYS A 68 9.15 -8.64 -0.74
N THR A 69 9.20 -7.34 -0.88
CA THR A 69 8.83 -6.40 0.19
C THR A 69 7.33 -6.45 0.47
N ILE A 70 6.49 -6.52 -0.58
CA ILE A 70 5.03 -6.61 -0.38
C ILE A 70 4.63 -7.98 0.21
N ASP A 71 5.36 -9.05 -0.04
CA ASP A 71 5.09 -10.35 0.57
C ASP A 71 5.13 -10.33 2.11
N LEU A 72 5.92 -9.45 2.71
CA LEU A 72 6.01 -9.28 4.17
C LEU A 72 4.67 -8.86 4.81
N TYR A 73 3.78 -8.25 4.05
CA TYR A 73 2.44 -7.90 4.55
C TYR A 73 1.62 -9.15 4.95
N GLY A 74 1.93 -10.30 4.39
CA GLY A 74 1.34 -11.58 4.80
C GLY A 74 1.68 -11.96 6.23
N GLU A 75 2.86 -11.59 6.73
CA GLU A 75 3.34 -11.89 8.07
C GLU A 75 2.59 -11.10 9.16
N ILE A 76 1.96 -9.96 8.82
CA ILE A 76 1.24 -9.12 9.77
C ILE A 76 0.17 -9.92 10.51
N TYR A 77 -0.60 -10.71 9.76
CA TYR A 77 -1.69 -11.50 10.33
C TYR A 77 -1.19 -12.55 11.33
N ASP A 78 -0.08 -13.18 11.03
CA ASP A 78 0.51 -14.23 11.87
C ASP A 78 1.15 -13.63 13.14
N ASN A 79 1.57 -12.38 13.10
CA ASN A 79 2.24 -11.68 14.20
C ASN A 79 1.35 -10.69 14.97
N ILE A 80 0.07 -10.56 14.64
CA ILE A 80 -0.81 -9.53 15.19
C ILE A 80 -0.92 -9.58 16.73
N VAL A 81 -0.96 -10.78 17.30
CA VAL A 81 -1.03 -10.99 18.76
C VAL A 81 0.27 -10.54 19.43
N GLU A 82 1.40 -10.83 18.81
CA GLU A 82 2.72 -10.42 19.28
C GLU A 82 2.88 -8.89 19.25
N TYR A 83 2.42 -8.26 18.17
CA TYR A 83 2.42 -6.81 18.04
C TYR A 83 1.56 -6.14 19.12
N HIS A 84 0.38 -6.69 19.37
CA HIS A 84 -0.49 -6.19 20.43
C HIS A 84 0.18 -6.27 21.82
N LYS A 85 0.82 -7.40 22.15
CA LYS A 85 1.59 -7.56 23.39
C LYS A 85 2.71 -6.54 23.54
N LYS A 86 3.28 -6.08 22.44
CA LYS A 86 4.32 -5.03 22.38
C LYS A 86 3.75 -3.60 22.42
N GLY A 87 2.45 -3.44 22.59
CA GLY A 87 1.79 -2.14 22.66
C GLY A 87 1.51 -1.48 21.31
N VAL A 88 1.60 -2.23 20.21
CA VAL A 88 1.22 -1.72 18.89
C VAL A 88 -0.31 -1.59 18.81
N MET A 89 -0.79 -0.46 18.31
CA MET A 89 -2.22 -0.23 18.09
C MET A 89 -2.73 -1.07 16.91
N ILE A 90 -3.31 -2.23 17.20
CA ILE A 90 -3.77 -3.19 16.17
C ILE A 90 -5.07 -2.77 15.47
N THR A 91 -5.71 -1.70 15.92
CA THR A 91 -6.91 -1.11 15.29
C THR A 91 -6.59 -0.13 14.17
N SER A 92 -5.32 0.28 14.04
CA SER A 92 -4.82 1.14 12.97
C SER A 92 -4.01 0.31 11.96
N GLY A 93 -4.51 0.25 10.72
CA GLY A 93 -3.80 -0.42 9.63
C GLY A 93 -2.44 0.22 9.36
N GLU A 94 -2.36 1.54 9.43
CA GLU A 94 -1.15 2.31 9.25
C GLU A 94 -0.08 1.97 10.30
N GLU A 95 -0.47 1.90 11.57
CA GLU A 95 0.47 1.61 12.66
C GLU A 95 1.02 0.20 12.60
N ILE A 96 0.16 -0.79 12.34
CA ILE A 96 0.58 -2.19 12.20
C ILE A 96 1.59 -2.35 11.06
N ILE A 97 1.26 -1.79 9.89
CA ILE A 97 2.14 -1.89 8.71
C ILE A 97 3.45 -1.16 8.98
N THR A 98 3.38 0.04 9.52
CA THR A 98 4.56 0.84 9.89
C THR A 98 5.46 0.09 10.88
N HIS A 99 4.87 -0.51 11.92
CA HIS A 99 5.62 -1.32 12.89
C HIS A 99 6.33 -2.51 12.21
N MET A 100 5.63 -3.25 11.37
CA MET A 100 6.22 -4.37 10.63
C MET A 100 7.38 -3.92 9.76
N LEU A 101 7.22 -2.86 8.97
CA LEU A 101 8.29 -2.33 8.11
C LEU A 101 9.51 -1.89 8.92
N ASN A 102 9.31 -1.20 10.04
CA ASN A 102 10.38 -0.76 10.93
C ASN A 102 11.13 -1.94 11.54
N THR A 103 10.43 -3.00 11.99
CA THR A 103 11.09 -4.20 12.54
C THR A 103 11.91 -4.97 11.51
N LYS A 104 11.60 -4.79 10.23
CA LYS A 104 12.35 -5.38 9.11
C LYS A 104 13.40 -4.43 8.50
N ASN A 105 13.59 -3.24 9.09
CA ASN A 105 14.47 -2.17 8.58
C ASN A 105 14.14 -1.74 7.14
N ILE A 106 12.86 -1.71 6.78
CA ILE A 106 12.38 -1.29 5.47
C ILE A 106 11.96 0.18 5.53
N SER A 107 12.55 0.99 4.67
CA SER A 107 12.27 2.42 4.59
C SER A 107 10.86 2.69 4.04
N ILE A 108 10.17 3.66 4.63
CA ILE A 108 8.94 4.24 4.09
C ILE A 108 9.31 5.51 3.33
N LYS A 109 8.93 5.56 2.07
CA LYS A 109 9.21 6.70 1.17
C LYS A 109 7.91 7.32 0.70
N LYS A 110 7.85 8.65 0.73
CA LYS A 110 6.64 9.38 0.32
C LYS A 110 6.66 9.71 -1.16
N ILE A 111 5.49 9.55 -1.79
CA ILE A 111 5.25 10.00 -3.16
C ILE A 111 4.42 11.28 -3.15
N LYS A 112 4.63 12.12 -4.15
CA LYS A 112 3.84 13.34 -4.37
C LYS A 112 2.58 13.00 -5.17
N SER A 113 1.62 12.37 -4.51
CA SER A 113 0.29 12.14 -5.09
C SER A 113 -0.72 12.15 -3.98
N GLU A 114 -1.80 12.86 -4.17
CA GLU A 114 -2.92 12.88 -3.23
C GLU A 114 -3.83 11.68 -3.49
N LEU A 115 -4.33 11.11 -2.38
CA LEU A 115 -5.36 10.08 -2.39
C LEU A 115 -6.72 10.69 -2.06
N PHE A 116 -7.74 10.15 -2.68
CA PHE A 116 -9.11 10.49 -2.32
C PHE A 116 -10.03 9.27 -2.36
N LEU A 117 -11.05 9.27 -1.49
CA LEU A 117 -12.08 8.24 -1.50
C LEU A 117 -13.11 8.57 -2.58
N LEU A 118 -13.34 7.63 -3.49
CA LEU A 118 -14.32 7.80 -4.58
C LEU A 118 -15.74 7.99 -4.04
N ARG A 119 -16.09 7.29 -2.95
CA ARG A 119 -17.39 7.40 -2.30
C ARG A 119 -17.67 8.80 -1.73
N ASP A 120 -16.65 9.46 -1.18
CA ASP A 120 -16.83 10.78 -0.56
C ASP A 120 -17.07 11.86 -1.62
N ARG A 121 -16.45 11.73 -2.79
CA ARG A 121 -16.67 12.64 -3.91
C ARG A 121 -18.00 12.41 -4.63
N ALA A 122 -18.51 11.18 -4.65
CA ALA A 122 -19.82 10.89 -5.23
C ALA A 122 -20.98 11.55 -4.46
N ILE A 123 -20.78 11.84 -3.16
CA ILE A 123 -21.79 12.51 -2.32
C ILE A 123 -21.78 14.03 -2.54
N HIS A 124 -20.64 14.62 -2.93
CA HIS A 124 -20.44 16.06 -2.95
C HIS A 124 -20.24 16.68 -4.33
N SER A 125 -20.10 15.90 -5.39
CA SER A 125 -19.91 16.42 -6.74
C SER A 125 -20.75 15.69 -7.77
N ASN A 126 -21.32 16.45 -8.71
CA ASN A 126 -21.94 15.89 -9.91
C ASN A 126 -20.91 15.00 -10.63
N LEU A 127 -21.23 13.73 -10.78
CA LEU A 127 -20.42 12.67 -11.42
C LEU A 127 -19.85 13.06 -12.80
N SER A 128 -20.37 14.12 -13.43
CA SER A 128 -19.94 14.60 -14.74
C SER A 128 -18.48 15.08 -14.82
N SER A 129 -17.84 15.43 -13.68
CA SER A 129 -16.45 15.92 -13.68
C SER A 129 -15.41 14.80 -13.68
N TYR A 130 -15.78 13.56 -13.30
CA TYR A 130 -14.85 12.44 -13.17
C TYR A 130 -14.55 11.71 -14.48
N TRP A 131 -15.48 11.75 -15.43
CA TRP A 131 -15.30 11.10 -16.73
C TRP A 131 -14.39 11.87 -17.70
N LYS A 132 -13.92 13.06 -17.33
CA LYS A 132 -12.99 13.85 -18.17
C LYS A 132 -11.58 13.26 -18.27
N TYR A 133 -11.23 12.32 -17.38
CA TYR A 133 -9.89 11.71 -17.33
C TYR A 133 -9.88 10.23 -17.77
N ALA A 134 -11.01 9.70 -18.25
CA ALA A 134 -11.15 8.31 -18.66
C ALA A 134 -11.09 8.10 -20.20
N ASN A 135 -10.63 9.11 -20.96
CA ASN A 135 -10.38 9.00 -22.41
C ASN A 135 -8.93 9.31 -22.74
#